data_8a3457580712c3bab070983ad976bf9b
#
_entry.id   8a3457580712c3bab070983ad976bf9b
#
_cell.length_a   1.000
_cell.length_b   1.000
_cell.length_c   1.000
_cell.angle_alpha   90.00
_cell.angle_beta   90.00
_cell.angle_gamma   90.00
#
_symmetry.space_group_name_H-M   'P 1'
#
loop_
_entity.id
_entity.type
_entity.pdbx_description
1 polymer ?
#
loop_
_entity_poly.entity_id
_entity_poly.type
_entity_poly.pdbx_seq_one_letter_code
_entity_poly.pdbx_strand_id
1 'polypeptide(L)'
;MSPVDILNPDYEKFPLFGEAVPLRCRIERGEFLFLPSWWWHEVQSYPEEDEGINIAVNFWFRPFYEKEYPCQTCPLEFNPFYRHLL
;
A
#
# COMPACT_ATOMS: atom_id res chain seq x y z
N MET A 1 9.06 0.44 6.14
CA MET A 1 9.20 -0.34 4.89
C MET A 1 9.36 -1.81 5.22
N SER A 2 8.84 -2.71 4.37
CA SER A 2 9.06 -4.15 4.51
C SER A 2 10.48 -4.53 4.09
N PRO A 3 11.16 -5.44 4.79
CA PRO A 3 12.44 -5.97 4.37
C PRO A 3 12.34 -7.10 3.32
N VAL A 4 11.12 -7.45 2.89
CA VAL A 4 10.89 -8.49 1.88
C VAL A 4 11.17 -7.94 0.50
N ASP A 5 12.08 -8.58 -0.24
CA ASP A 5 12.26 -8.36 -1.66
C ASP A 5 11.25 -9.19 -2.44
N ILE A 6 10.25 -8.55 -3.04
CA ILE A 6 9.19 -9.28 -3.75
C ILE A 6 9.62 -9.86 -5.09
N LEU A 7 10.73 -9.39 -5.66
CA LEU A 7 11.28 -9.91 -6.92
C LEU A 7 12.15 -11.14 -6.69
N ASN A 8 12.78 -11.23 -5.51
CA ASN A 8 13.61 -12.35 -5.11
C ASN A 8 13.38 -12.68 -3.62
N PRO A 9 12.23 -13.24 -3.25
CA PRO A 9 11.86 -13.45 -1.86
C PRO A 9 12.74 -14.47 -1.16
N ASP A 10 13.15 -14.17 0.07
CA ASP A 10 13.77 -15.12 0.98
C ASP A 10 12.69 -15.83 1.81
N TYR A 11 12.25 -16.97 1.34
CA TYR A 11 11.19 -17.75 2.01
C TYR A 11 11.65 -18.46 3.29
N GLU A 12 12.96 -18.62 3.49
CA GLU A 12 13.48 -19.13 4.76
C GLU A 12 13.33 -18.09 5.86
N LYS A 13 13.65 -16.85 5.54
CA LYS A 13 13.54 -15.73 6.46
C LYS A 13 12.10 -15.23 6.63
N PHE A 14 11.30 -15.29 5.57
CA PHE A 14 9.92 -14.82 5.51
C PHE A 14 8.96 -15.89 4.99
N PRO A 15 8.74 -16.96 5.75
CA PRO A 15 7.98 -18.12 5.27
C PRO A 15 6.52 -17.78 4.95
N LEU A 16 5.89 -16.87 5.69
CA LEU A 16 4.51 -16.46 5.45
C LEU A 16 4.32 -15.71 4.13
N PHE A 17 5.39 -15.14 3.58
CA PHE A 17 5.32 -14.48 2.28
C PHE A 17 4.98 -15.46 1.15
N GLY A 18 5.32 -16.73 1.30
CA GLY A 18 4.95 -17.79 0.35
C GLY A 18 3.43 -18.03 0.24
N GLU A 19 2.66 -17.63 1.25
CA GLU A 19 1.20 -17.75 1.26
C GLU A 19 0.51 -16.50 0.66
N ALA A 20 1.25 -15.43 0.43
CA ALA A 20 0.71 -14.20 -0.12
C ALA A 20 0.29 -14.37 -1.59
N VAL A 21 -0.91 -13.94 -1.92
CA VAL A 21 -1.43 -13.94 -3.29
C VAL A 21 -1.33 -12.53 -3.85
N PRO A 22 -0.43 -12.26 -4.80
CA PRO A 22 -0.28 -10.93 -5.36
C PRO A 22 -1.41 -10.59 -6.33
N LEU A 23 -1.90 -9.36 -6.24
CA LEU A 23 -2.69 -8.74 -7.27
C LEU A 23 -1.79 -7.81 -8.08
N ARG A 24 -1.78 -7.98 -9.37
CA ARG A 24 -1.01 -7.13 -10.28
C ARG A 24 -1.94 -6.26 -11.10
N CYS A 25 -1.69 -4.98 -11.12
CA CYS A 25 -2.39 -4.04 -12.00
C CYS A 25 -1.37 -3.11 -12.67
N ARG A 26 -1.68 -2.72 -13.87
CA ARG A 26 -0.95 -1.71 -14.62
C ARG A 26 -1.83 -0.47 -14.66
N ILE A 27 -1.22 0.69 -14.38
CA ILE A 27 -1.88 1.98 -14.37
C ILE A 27 -1.27 2.79 -15.51
N GLU A 28 -2.10 3.20 -16.43
CA GLU A 28 -1.73 3.99 -17.60
C GLU A 28 -1.92 5.49 -17.32
N ARG A 29 -1.46 6.31 -18.23
CA ARG A 29 -1.62 7.76 -18.17
C ARG A 29 -3.09 8.15 -18.03
N GLY A 30 -3.38 9.02 -17.06
CA GLY A 30 -4.74 9.49 -16.78
C GLY A 30 -5.57 8.58 -15.88
N GLU A 31 -5.03 7.43 -15.49
CA GLU A 31 -5.67 6.52 -14.54
C GLU A 31 -5.22 6.77 -13.11
N PHE A 32 -5.97 6.26 -12.17
CA PHE A 32 -5.61 6.29 -10.76
C PHE A 32 -5.93 4.95 -10.09
N LEU A 33 -5.20 4.67 -9.02
CA LEU A 33 -5.42 3.51 -8.17
C LEU A 33 -5.79 3.98 -6.76
N PHE A 34 -6.88 3.46 -6.23
CA PHE A 34 -7.18 3.55 -4.81
C PHE A 34 -6.52 2.39 -4.09
N LEU A 35 -5.61 2.71 -3.17
CA LEU A 35 -4.91 1.74 -2.36
C LEU A 35 -5.38 1.87 -0.92
N PRO A 36 -6.16 0.91 -0.39
CA PRO A 36 -6.64 0.96 0.98
C PRO A 36 -5.49 0.90 1.99
N SER A 37 -5.74 1.40 3.20
CA SER A 37 -4.80 1.29 4.32
C SER A 37 -4.41 -0.18 4.57
N TRP A 38 -3.16 -0.41 4.96
CA TRP A 38 -2.61 -1.72 5.32
C TRP A 38 -2.44 -2.72 4.17
N TRP A 39 -2.70 -2.33 2.93
CA TRP A 39 -2.35 -3.15 1.79
C TRP A 39 -0.85 -3.09 1.53
N TRP A 40 -0.21 -4.23 1.60
CA TRP A 40 1.17 -4.38 1.19
C TRP A 40 1.27 -4.17 -0.31
N HIS A 41 2.20 -3.34 -0.73
CA HIS A 41 2.31 -2.99 -2.14
C HIS A 41 3.74 -2.67 -2.53
N GLU A 42 4.02 -2.88 -3.78
CA GLU A 42 5.20 -2.39 -4.46
C GLU A 42 4.81 -1.70 -5.75
N VAL A 43 5.46 -0.60 -6.07
CA VAL A 43 5.24 0.18 -7.27
C VAL A 43 6.49 0.16 -8.10
N GLN A 44 6.36 -0.30 -9.34
CA GLN A 44 7.41 -0.22 -10.35
C GLN A 44 6.99 0.81 -11.39
N SER A 45 7.86 1.79 -11.63
CA SER A 45 7.60 2.86 -12.59
C SER A 45 8.36 2.61 -13.87
N TYR A 46 7.66 2.72 -14.99
CA TYR A 46 8.23 2.61 -16.32
C TYR A 46 8.04 3.95 -17.03
N PRO A 47 9.12 4.61 -17.46
CA PRO A 47 9.00 5.84 -18.24
C PRO A 47 8.39 5.55 -19.62
N GLU A 48 7.71 6.53 -20.20
CA GLU A 48 7.34 6.46 -21.61
C GLU A 48 8.61 6.45 -22.49
N GLU A 49 8.57 5.65 -23.55
CA GLU A 49 9.72 5.45 -24.43
C GLU A 49 10.22 6.75 -25.06
N ASP A 50 9.31 7.66 -25.39
CA ASP A 50 9.62 8.92 -26.08
C ASP A 50 10.13 10.02 -25.12
N GLU A 51 9.61 10.07 -23.88
CA GLU A 51 9.89 11.17 -22.95
C GLU A 51 10.90 10.79 -21.86
N GLY A 52 11.09 9.50 -21.58
CA GLY A 52 11.98 9.00 -20.52
C GLY A 52 11.55 9.41 -19.10
N ILE A 53 10.32 9.88 -18.92
CA ILE A 53 9.80 10.44 -17.69
C ILE A 53 8.57 9.66 -17.24
N ASN A 54 8.47 9.41 -15.93
CA ASN A 54 7.26 8.92 -15.29
C ASN A 54 6.91 9.86 -14.14
N ILE A 55 5.70 10.39 -14.15
CA ILE A 55 5.20 11.28 -13.11
C ILE A 55 3.93 10.69 -12.51
N ALA A 56 3.94 10.51 -11.19
CA ALA A 56 2.78 10.08 -10.41
C ALA A 56 2.54 11.04 -9.25
N VAL A 57 1.29 11.30 -8.93
CA VAL A 57 0.87 12.12 -7.80
C VAL A 57 0.16 11.24 -6.79
N ASN A 58 0.59 11.30 -5.54
CA ASN A 58 0.00 10.54 -4.45
C ASN A 58 -0.80 11.47 -3.55
N PHE A 59 -2.02 11.04 -3.22
CA PHE A 59 -2.87 11.68 -2.25
C PHE A 59 -3.00 10.77 -1.03
N TRP A 60 -2.57 11.26 0.12
CA TRP A 60 -2.64 10.52 1.37
C TRP A 60 -3.82 11.01 2.20
N PHE A 61 -4.64 10.07 2.65
CA PHE A 61 -5.80 10.32 3.48
C PHE A 61 -5.64 9.64 4.83
N ARG A 62 -6.05 10.32 5.89
CA ARG A 62 -6.16 9.72 7.21
C ARG A 62 -7.60 9.28 7.44
N PRO A 63 -7.85 8.03 7.83
CA PRO A 63 -9.20 7.56 8.10
C PRO A 63 -9.77 8.21 9.38
N PHE A 64 -11.09 8.39 9.44
CA PHE A 64 -11.76 8.85 10.67
C PHE A 64 -11.72 7.80 11.78
N TYR A 65 -11.74 6.53 11.40
CA TYR A 65 -11.65 5.41 12.33
C TYR A 65 -10.38 4.61 12.03
N GLU A 66 -9.71 4.20 13.07
CA GLU A 66 -8.52 3.37 13.00
C GLU A 66 -8.60 2.21 13.97
N LYS A 67 -7.78 1.21 13.81
CA LYS A 67 -7.59 0.15 14.77
C LYS A 67 -6.11 -0.20 14.90
N GLU A 68 -5.75 -0.80 16.02
CA GLU A 68 -4.39 -1.27 16.24
C GLU A 68 -4.03 -2.36 15.23
N TYR A 69 -2.95 -2.15 14.49
CA TYR A 69 -2.41 -3.13 13.56
C TYR A 69 -1.35 -4.00 14.28
N PRO A 70 -1.32 -5.31 14.05
CA PRO A 70 -2.09 -6.12 13.10
C PRO A 70 -3.36 -6.77 13.69
N CYS A 71 -3.90 -6.27 14.78
CA CYS A 71 -5.02 -6.87 15.48
C CYS A 71 -6.30 -6.88 14.63
N GLN A 72 -6.74 -8.06 14.21
CA GLN A 72 -7.96 -8.22 13.42
C GLN A 72 -9.24 -8.09 14.25
N THR A 73 -9.19 -8.44 15.53
CA THR A 73 -10.33 -8.47 16.44
C THR A 73 -10.50 -7.18 17.25
N CYS A 74 -9.53 -6.28 17.20
CA CYS A 74 -9.63 -5.00 17.88
C CYS A 74 -10.75 -4.15 17.30
N PRO A 75 -11.48 -3.39 18.14
CA PRO A 75 -12.52 -2.49 17.67
C PRO A 75 -11.91 -1.34 16.85
N LEU A 76 -12.75 -0.76 15.99
CA LEU A 76 -12.43 0.52 15.37
C LEU A 76 -12.56 1.62 16.42
N GLU A 77 -11.54 2.45 16.53
CA GLU A 77 -11.53 3.62 17.40
C GLU A 77 -11.54 4.89 16.56
N PHE A 78 -12.11 5.94 17.13
CA PHE A 78 -12.10 7.24 16.45
C PHE A 78 -10.67 7.80 16.44
N ASN A 79 -10.18 8.15 15.25
CA ASN A 79 -8.83 8.65 15.08
C ASN A 79 -8.62 9.96 15.87
N PRO A 80 -7.67 9.99 16.82
CA PRO A 80 -7.44 11.15 17.67
C PRO A 80 -7.14 12.44 16.90
N PHE A 81 -6.64 12.31 15.66
CA PHE A 81 -6.38 13.47 14.80
C PHE A 81 -7.63 14.31 14.54
N TYR A 82 -8.81 13.69 14.55
CA TYR A 82 -10.10 14.32 14.28
C TYR A 82 -10.92 14.67 15.51
N ARG A 83 -10.32 14.61 16.71
CA ARG A 83 -11.04 14.91 17.98
C ARG A 83 -11.66 16.32 17.98
N HIS A 84 -11.09 17.24 17.25
CA HIS A 84 -11.61 18.60 17.12
C HIS A 84 -12.96 18.70 16.39
N LEU A 85 -13.39 17.61 15.74
CA LEU A 85 -14.69 17.52 15.08
C LEU A 85 -15.81 16.99 15.98
N LEU A 86 -15.45 16.50 17.17
CA LEU A 86 -16.39 16.03 18.18
C LEU A 86 -16.79 17.18 19.10
#